data_f0a499fe03e50839984afe8f3c358e20
#
_entry.id   f0a499fe03e50839984afe8f3c358e20
#
_cell.length_a   1.000
_cell.length_b   1.000
_cell.length_c   1.000
_cell.angle_alpha   90.00
_cell.angle_beta   90.00
_cell.angle_gamma   90.00
#
_symmetry.space_group_name_H-M   'P 1'
#
loop_
_entity.id
_entity.type
_entity.pdbx_description
1 polymer ?
#
loop_
_entity_poly.entity_id
_entity_poly.type
_entity_poly.pdbx_seq_one_letter_code
_entity_poly.pdbx_strand_id
1 'polypeptide(L)'
;MDYAKESLRLHEEWGGKIEVIATVPVKTKEDLSLAYTPGVAQPCLEIQKDVNKSYELTRRHNMCLVVTDGTAVLGLGDIGPEAGMPVMEGKCVLFKAFGDVDAFPLCVKSKDVDEIVNTIYMISGSFGGVNLEDIAAPRCFEIERKLKERCDIPIFHDDQHGTAVITLAGLTNALKVVGKRLEDVRIVINGAGAAAVSITKLLLSAGAGDVTLLSLIHISEPTRPRLISY
;
A
#
# COMPACT_ATOMS: atom_id res chain seq x y z
N MET A 1 -6.95 25.97 14.22
CA MET A 1 -6.51 24.79 14.98
C MET A 1 -5.13 24.42 14.47
N ASP A 2 -4.17 24.21 15.36
CA ASP A 2 -2.84 23.69 15.03
C ASP A 2 -2.94 22.16 14.97
N TYR A 3 -3.11 21.64 13.75
CA TYR A 3 -3.30 20.19 13.54
C TYR A 3 -2.07 19.38 13.94
N ALA A 4 -0.84 19.90 13.85
CA ALA A 4 0.37 19.15 14.22
C ALA A 4 0.42 18.93 15.73
N LYS A 5 0.21 19.99 16.51
CA LYS A 5 0.18 19.91 17.98
C LYS A 5 -0.97 19.04 18.49
N GLU A 6 -2.16 19.21 17.92
CA GLU A 6 -3.33 18.43 18.34
C GLU A 6 -3.21 16.97 17.96
N SER A 7 -2.65 16.66 16.78
CA SER A 7 -2.39 15.26 16.37
C SER A 7 -1.41 14.57 17.33
N LEU A 8 -0.34 15.24 17.75
CA LEU A 8 0.61 14.65 18.71
C LEU A 8 -0.09 14.33 20.04
N ARG A 9 -0.86 15.29 20.59
CA ARG A 9 -1.64 15.08 21.82
C ARG A 9 -2.60 13.90 21.70
N LEU A 10 -3.32 13.79 20.58
CA LEU A 10 -4.27 12.70 20.35
C LEU A 10 -3.57 11.33 20.17
N HIS A 11 -2.40 11.27 19.52
CA HIS A 11 -1.65 10.02 19.42
C HIS A 11 -1.15 9.52 20.78
N GLU A 12 -0.77 10.43 21.68
CA GLU A 12 -0.43 10.08 23.08
C GLU A 12 -1.66 9.54 23.84
N GLU A 13 -2.84 10.18 23.65
CA GLU A 13 -4.09 9.78 24.30
C GLU A 13 -4.61 8.44 23.77
N TRP A 14 -4.56 8.20 22.46
CA TRP A 14 -5.03 6.96 21.85
C TRP A 14 -4.15 5.76 22.16
N GLY A 15 -2.84 5.95 22.30
CA GLY A 15 -1.88 4.86 22.49
C GLY A 15 -1.78 3.90 21.30
N GLY A 16 -2.13 4.37 20.10
CA GLY A 16 -2.26 3.64 18.85
C GLY A 16 -3.65 3.79 18.24
N LYS A 17 -3.80 3.47 16.95
CA LYS A 17 -5.06 3.68 16.18
C LYS A 17 -5.76 2.39 15.81
N ILE A 18 -5.18 1.24 16.12
CA ILE A 18 -5.72 -0.09 15.80
C ILE A 18 -5.66 -0.99 17.03
N GLU A 19 -6.56 -1.96 17.08
CA GLU A 19 -6.52 -3.05 18.05
C GLU A 19 -6.88 -4.38 17.38
N VAL A 20 -6.50 -5.50 18.00
CA VAL A 20 -6.91 -6.84 17.59
C VAL A 20 -7.94 -7.36 18.57
N ILE A 21 -9.12 -7.68 18.06
CA ILE A 21 -10.26 -8.15 18.89
C ILE A 21 -10.64 -9.58 18.50
N ALA A 22 -11.09 -10.35 19.50
CA ALA A 22 -11.71 -11.64 19.27
C ALA A 22 -13.14 -11.46 18.73
N THR A 23 -13.47 -12.17 17.65
CA THR A 23 -14.80 -12.12 17.00
C THR A 23 -15.69 -13.29 17.40
N VAL A 24 -15.18 -14.23 18.20
CA VAL A 24 -15.91 -15.40 18.70
C VAL A 24 -15.96 -15.39 20.24
N PRO A 25 -17.01 -15.96 20.85
CA PRO A 25 -17.10 -16.03 22.31
C PRO A 25 -16.08 -17.04 22.87
N VAL A 26 -15.51 -16.73 24.05
CA VAL A 26 -14.70 -17.65 24.85
C VAL A 26 -15.16 -17.51 26.31
N LYS A 27 -16.42 -17.87 26.58
CA LYS A 27 -17.04 -17.73 27.90
C LYS A 27 -17.21 -19.05 28.60
N THR A 28 -17.28 -20.16 27.89
CA THR A 28 -17.51 -21.50 28.40
C THR A 28 -16.37 -22.43 27.98
N LYS A 29 -16.28 -23.59 28.63
CA LYS A 29 -15.36 -24.66 28.27
C LYS A 29 -15.65 -25.17 26.83
N GLU A 30 -16.91 -25.18 26.44
CA GLU A 30 -17.34 -25.60 25.12
C GLU A 30 -16.88 -24.60 24.05
N ASP A 31 -17.09 -23.29 24.27
CA ASP A 31 -16.57 -22.24 23.38
C ASP A 31 -15.07 -22.39 23.15
N LEU A 32 -14.30 -22.59 24.23
CA LEU A 32 -12.86 -22.80 24.17
C LEU A 32 -12.49 -24.04 23.36
N SER A 33 -13.24 -25.13 23.57
CA SER A 33 -12.99 -26.40 22.86
C SER A 33 -13.29 -26.30 21.37
N LEU A 34 -14.21 -25.46 20.95
CA LEU A 34 -14.52 -25.18 19.54
C LEU A 34 -13.53 -24.17 18.92
N ALA A 35 -13.23 -23.10 19.64
CA ALA A 35 -12.36 -22.03 19.13
C ALA A 35 -10.87 -22.42 19.14
N TYR A 36 -10.46 -23.35 20.00
CA TYR A 36 -9.08 -23.79 20.16
C TYR A 36 -9.00 -25.34 20.24
N THR A 37 -8.41 -25.87 21.31
CA THR A 37 -8.19 -27.32 21.45
C THR A 37 -9.38 -28.01 22.13
N PRO A 38 -9.90 -29.14 21.55
CA PRO A 38 -9.40 -29.93 20.41
C PRO A 38 -10.00 -29.56 19.04
N GLY A 39 -11.09 -28.81 18.99
CA GLY A 39 -11.90 -28.59 17.78
C GLY A 39 -11.13 -27.98 16.61
N VAL A 40 -10.17 -27.07 16.87
CA VAL A 40 -9.35 -26.38 15.85
C VAL A 40 -8.52 -27.32 14.98
N ALA A 41 -8.30 -28.55 15.40
CA ALA A 41 -7.58 -29.55 14.60
C ALA A 41 -8.29 -29.84 13.26
N GLN A 42 -9.63 -29.83 13.25
CA GLN A 42 -10.38 -30.15 12.04
C GLN A 42 -10.21 -29.10 10.92
N PRO A 43 -10.38 -27.78 11.14
CA PRO A 43 -10.05 -26.77 10.14
C PRO A 43 -8.58 -26.84 9.68
N CYS A 44 -7.63 -27.14 10.57
CA CYS A 44 -6.23 -27.32 10.15
C CYS A 44 -6.06 -28.46 9.14
N LEU A 45 -6.70 -29.60 9.35
CA LEU A 45 -6.66 -30.75 8.45
C LEU A 45 -7.34 -30.45 7.10
N GLU A 46 -8.40 -29.65 7.09
CA GLU A 46 -9.04 -29.23 5.85
C GLU A 46 -8.15 -28.29 5.03
N ILE A 47 -7.48 -27.34 5.67
CA ILE A 47 -6.51 -26.41 5.02
C ILE A 47 -5.28 -27.19 4.54
N GLN A 48 -4.83 -28.22 5.28
CA GLN A 48 -3.72 -29.05 4.86
C GLN A 48 -4.02 -29.82 3.55
N LYS A 49 -5.28 -30.24 3.35
CA LYS A 49 -5.72 -30.91 2.12
C LYS A 49 -5.87 -29.94 0.93
N ASP A 50 -6.34 -28.74 1.21
CA ASP A 50 -6.55 -27.67 0.22
C ASP A 50 -6.26 -26.30 0.87
N VAL A 51 -5.13 -25.71 0.51
CA VAL A 51 -4.66 -24.43 1.07
C VAL A 51 -5.65 -23.28 0.81
N ASN A 52 -6.46 -23.35 -0.26
CA ASN A 52 -7.47 -22.32 -0.56
C ASN A 52 -8.54 -22.23 0.52
N LYS A 53 -8.81 -23.30 1.25
CA LYS A 53 -9.71 -23.27 2.41
C LYS A 53 -9.22 -22.35 3.53
N SER A 54 -7.96 -21.92 3.52
CA SER A 54 -7.48 -20.89 4.45
C SER A 54 -8.22 -19.56 4.29
N TYR A 55 -8.68 -19.23 3.08
CA TYR A 55 -9.51 -18.05 2.83
C TYR A 55 -10.94 -18.19 3.35
N GLU A 56 -11.45 -19.41 3.50
CA GLU A 56 -12.79 -19.68 4.02
C GLU A 56 -12.80 -19.85 5.54
N LEU A 57 -11.78 -20.52 6.09
CA LEU A 57 -11.73 -20.99 7.47
C LEU A 57 -10.90 -20.09 8.39
N THR A 58 -10.25 -19.03 7.86
CA THR A 58 -9.48 -18.08 8.67
C THR A 58 -9.76 -16.64 8.21
N ARG A 59 -9.25 -15.66 8.96
CA ARG A 59 -9.35 -14.25 8.61
C ARG A 59 -8.47 -13.85 7.42
N ARG A 60 -7.68 -14.77 6.86
CA ARG A 60 -6.80 -14.53 5.71
C ARG A 60 -7.49 -13.84 4.55
N HIS A 61 -8.75 -14.18 4.26
CA HIS A 61 -9.53 -13.59 3.15
C HIS A 61 -9.68 -12.07 3.24
N ASN A 62 -9.69 -11.52 4.45
CA ASN A 62 -9.91 -10.08 4.69
C ASN A 62 -8.72 -9.38 5.36
N MET A 63 -7.58 -10.06 5.52
CA MET A 63 -6.41 -9.50 6.17
C MET A 63 -5.43 -8.94 5.15
N CYS A 64 -5.17 -7.64 5.18
CA CYS A 64 -4.18 -6.97 4.34
C CYS A 64 -2.95 -6.57 5.14
N LEU A 65 -1.76 -6.86 4.64
CA LEU A 65 -0.49 -6.42 5.23
C LEU A 65 -0.11 -5.04 4.68
N VAL A 66 0.07 -4.05 5.53
CA VAL A 66 0.58 -2.71 5.16
C VAL A 66 2.05 -2.63 5.55
N VAL A 67 2.95 -2.54 4.56
CA VAL A 67 4.40 -2.66 4.77
C VAL A 67 5.14 -1.40 4.36
N THR A 68 6.06 -0.95 5.21
CA THR A 68 7.01 0.14 4.92
C THR A 68 8.42 -0.20 5.38
N ASP A 69 9.43 0.41 4.74
CA ASP A 69 10.79 0.51 5.25
C ASP A 69 11.10 1.92 5.82
N GLY A 70 10.11 2.82 5.76
CA GLY A 70 10.20 4.18 6.29
C GLY A 70 11.09 5.13 5.51
N THR A 71 11.37 4.84 4.21
CA THR A 71 12.34 5.61 3.42
C THR A 71 11.74 6.73 2.57
N ALA A 72 10.41 6.82 2.48
CA ALA A 72 9.72 7.86 1.70
C ALA A 72 8.44 8.34 2.39
N VAL A 73 8.49 8.57 3.70
CA VAL A 73 7.32 8.88 4.53
C VAL A 73 6.86 10.31 4.30
N LEU A 74 5.68 10.49 3.68
CA LEU A 74 5.07 11.80 3.40
C LEU A 74 6.09 12.79 2.77
N GLY A 75 6.15 14.02 3.26
CA GLY A 75 7.18 15.02 2.89
C GLY A 75 8.44 14.99 3.75
N LEU A 76 8.56 14.00 4.67
CA LEU A 76 9.67 13.88 5.62
C LEU A 76 10.87 13.09 5.06
N GLY A 77 10.64 12.26 4.04
CA GLY A 77 11.67 11.42 3.43
C GLY A 77 12.03 10.18 4.26
N ASP A 78 13.31 9.89 4.37
CA ASP A 78 13.85 8.71 5.09
C ASP A 78 13.94 8.98 6.59
N ILE A 79 12.91 8.59 7.32
CA ILE A 79 12.83 8.76 8.79
C ILE A 79 12.95 7.44 9.55
N GLY A 80 13.09 6.32 8.83
CA GLY A 80 13.18 4.97 9.38
C GLY A 80 11.84 4.30 9.65
N PRO A 81 11.87 2.97 9.79
CA PRO A 81 10.65 2.16 9.82
C PRO A 81 9.75 2.44 11.03
N GLU A 82 10.32 2.56 12.24
CA GLU A 82 9.52 2.80 13.45
C GLU A 82 8.82 4.16 13.43
N ALA A 83 9.50 5.19 12.89
CA ALA A 83 8.91 6.52 12.76
C ALA A 83 7.81 6.58 11.69
N GLY A 84 7.77 5.62 10.75
CA GLY A 84 6.69 5.43 9.80
C GLY A 84 5.43 4.79 10.38
N MET A 85 5.49 4.14 11.56
CA MET A 85 4.38 3.39 12.14
C MET A 85 3.08 4.20 12.28
N PRO A 86 3.08 5.47 12.73
CA PRO A 86 1.84 6.26 12.80
C PRO A 86 1.13 6.42 11.46
N VAL A 87 1.89 6.50 10.35
CA VAL A 87 1.30 6.57 9.00
C VAL A 87 0.72 5.21 8.61
N MET A 88 1.42 4.12 8.89
CA MET A 88 0.96 2.76 8.60
C MET A 88 -0.32 2.40 9.36
N GLU A 89 -0.41 2.76 10.65
CA GLU A 89 -1.66 2.62 11.40
C GLU A 89 -2.78 3.48 10.80
N GLY A 90 -2.47 4.71 10.36
CA GLY A 90 -3.42 5.57 9.66
C GLY A 90 -3.95 4.91 8.39
N LYS A 91 -3.07 4.28 7.59
CA LYS A 91 -3.47 3.51 6.41
C LYS A 91 -4.40 2.34 6.79
N CYS A 92 -4.08 1.60 7.86
CA CYS A 92 -4.95 0.52 8.37
C CYS A 92 -6.34 1.03 8.76
N VAL A 93 -6.43 2.19 9.41
CA VAL A 93 -7.72 2.85 9.71
C VAL A 93 -8.52 3.13 8.44
N LEU A 94 -7.87 3.65 7.38
CA LEU A 94 -8.55 3.92 6.10
C LEU A 94 -9.03 2.63 5.43
N PHE A 95 -8.22 1.56 5.43
CA PHE A 95 -8.63 0.24 4.94
C PHE A 95 -9.90 -0.25 5.64
N LYS A 96 -9.95 -0.11 6.98
CA LYS A 96 -11.12 -0.53 7.76
C LYS A 96 -12.33 0.36 7.52
N ALA A 97 -12.13 1.69 7.57
CA ALA A 97 -13.23 2.64 7.49
C ALA A 97 -13.93 2.66 6.11
N PHE A 98 -13.17 2.50 5.02
CA PHE A 98 -13.69 2.64 3.66
C PHE A 98 -13.88 1.32 2.92
N GLY A 99 -13.16 0.26 3.32
CA GLY A 99 -13.20 -1.03 2.64
C GLY A 99 -13.64 -2.20 3.52
N ASP A 100 -13.84 -1.98 4.81
CA ASP A 100 -14.04 -3.03 5.82
C ASP A 100 -12.96 -4.13 5.78
N VAL A 101 -11.74 -3.75 5.36
CA VAL A 101 -10.58 -4.64 5.32
C VAL A 101 -9.81 -4.54 6.64
N ASP A 102 -9.46 -5.66 7.22
CA ASP A 102 -8.61 -5.76 8.40
C ASP A 102 -7.16 -5.62 7.96
N ALA A 103 -6.56 -4.47 8.19
CA ALA A 103 -5.18 -4.23 7.80
C ALA A 103 -4.25 -4.25 9.01
N PHE A 104 -3.05 -4.82 8.80
CA PHE A 104 -2.03 -4.95 9.83
C PHE A 104 -0.73 -4.25 9.39
N PRO A 105 -0.19 -3.31 10.20
CA PRO A 105 1.01 -2.57 9.85
C PRO A 105 2.27 -3.38 10.15
N LEU A 106 3.26 -3.32 9.26
CA LEU A 106 4.58 -3.92 9.44
C LEU A 106 5.68 -2.96 8.99
N CYS A 107 6.62 -2.67 9.88
CA CYS A 107 7.80 -1.86 9.60
C CYS A 107 9.03 -2.76 9.47
N VAL A 108 9.70 -2.75 8.31
CA VAL A 108 10.85 -3.62 8.02
C VAL A 108 12.14 -2.84 8.18
N LYS A 109 13.06 -3.33 9.05
CA LYS A 109 14.37 -2.71 9.30
C LYS A 109 15.42 -3.10 8.26
N SER A 110 15.10 -2.94 6.98
CA SER A 110 16.05 -3.16 5.90
C SER A 110 15.79 -2.21 4.75
N LYS A 111 16.85 -1.88 4.02
CA LYS A 111 16.81 -1.16 2.74
C LYS A 111 17.25 -2.06 1.59
N ASP A 112 17.59 -3.30 1.88
CA ASP A 112 17.93 -4.30 0.86
C ASP A 112 16.64 -4.87 0.26
N VAL A 113 16.60 -4.88 -1.08
CA VAL A 113 15.41 -5.33 -1.84
C VAL A 113 15.10 -6.79 -1.57
N ASP A 114 16.12 -7.64 -1.56
CA ASP A 114 15.93 -9.08 -1.41
C ASP A 114 15.54 -9.46 0.03
N GLU A 115 16.10 -8.77 1.04
CA GLU A 115 15.69 -8.94 2.43
C GLU A 115 14.21 -8.56 2.63
N ILE A 116 13.78 -7.40 2.09
CA ILE A 116 12.38 -6.96 2.17
C ILE A 116 11.46 -7.95 1.47
N VAL A 117 11.80 -8.34 0.24
CA VAL A 117 11.02 -9.32 -0.55
C VAL A 117 10.94 -10.67 0.16
N ASN A 118 12.05 -11.18 0.70
CA ASN A 118 12.05 -12.45 1.43
C ASN A 118 11.21 -12.38 2.71
N THR A 119 11.32 -11.28 3.46
CA THR A 119 10.53 -11.06 4.68
C THR A 119 9.03 -11.10 4.38
N ILE A 120 8.57 -10.34 3.39
CA ILE A 120 7.16 -10.29 3.01
C ILE A 120 6.69 -11.64 2.47
N TYR A 121 7.47 -12.28 1.62
CA TYR A 121 7.13 -13.59 1.07
C TYR A 121 6.95 -14.66 2.17
N MET A 122 7.85 -14.72 3.15
CA MET A 122 7.78 -15.71 4.22
C MET A 122 6.53 -15.57 5.11
N ILE A 123 5.98 -14.35 5.25
CA ILE A 123 4.79 -14.11 6.06
C ILE A 123 3.50 -14.01 5.24
N SER A 124 3.58 -14.01 3.91
CA SER A 124 2.45 -13.79 3.00
C SER A 124 1.31 -14.80 3.17
N GLY A 125 1.62 -15.99 3.67
CA GLY A 125 0.63 -17.03 3.96
C GLY A 125 -0.43 -16.64 5.01
N SER A 126 -0.20 -15.60 5.79
CA SER A 126 -1.16 -15.08 6.78
C SER A 126 -2.11 -14.03 6.22
N PHE A 127 -1.91 -13.57 4.99
CA PHE A 127 -2.62 -12.41 4.43
C PHE A 127 -3.32 -12.76 3.12
N GLY A 128 -4.37 -12.01 2.82
CA GLY A 128 -5.08 -12.05 1.54
C GLY A 128 -4.54 -11.03 0.52
N GLY A 129 -3.69 -10.09 0.95
CA GLY A 129 -3.05 -9.11 0.10
C GLY A 129 -1.99 -8.30 0.83
N VAL A 130 -1.14 -7.59 0.07
CA VAL A 130 -0.08 -6.72 0.59
C VAL A 130 -0.18 -5.34 -0.04
N ASN A 131 -0.19 -4.32 0.80
CA ASN A 131 -0.03 -2.91 0.42
C ASN A 131 1.37 -2.44 0.82
N LEU A 132 2.19 -2.12 -0.17
CA LEU A 132 3.47 -1.46 0.03
C LEU A 132 3.24 0.05 0.16
N GLU A 133 3.84 0.68 1.16
CA GLU A 133 3.61 2.08 1.49
C GLU A 133 4.93 2.78 1.85
N ASP A 134 5.10 4.02 1.41
CA ASP A 134 6.22 4.90 1.79
C ASP A 134 7.62 4.28 1.58
N ILE A 135 7.79 3.50 0.52
CA ILE A 135 9.07 2.92 0.09
C ILE A 135 9.66 3.75 -1.04
N ALA A 136 10.90 4.22 -0.87
CA ALA A 136 11.54 5.11 -1.83
C ALA A 136 11.78 4.47 -3.21
N ALA A 137 11.54 5.25 -4.28
CA ALA A 137 11.99 4.90 -5.62
C ALA A 137 13.55 4.98 -5.70
N PRO A 138 14.22 4.15 -6.54
CA PRO A 138 13.64 3.18 -7.48
C PRO A 138 13.32 1.79 -6.86
N ARG A 139 13.71 1.55 -5.59
CA ARG A 139 13.58 0.24 -4.94
C ARG A 139 12.15 -0.28 -4.89
N CYS A 140 11.18 0.60 -4.65
CA CYS A 140 9.76 0.23 -4.60
C CYS A 140 9.29 -0.49 -5.86
N PHE A 141 9.79 -0.13 -7.04
CA PHE A 141 9.45 -0.79 -8.30
C PHE A 141 9.95 -2.23 -8.37
N GLU A 142 11.19 -2.45 -7.93
CA GLU A 142 11.81 -3.76 -7.92
C GLU A 142 11.18 -4.68 -6.86
N ILE A 143 10.92 -4.16 -5.67
CA ILE A 143 10.24 -4.88 -4.59
C ILE A 143 8.86 -5.34 -5.04
N GLU A 144 8.04 -4.45 -5.61
CA GLU A 144 6.71 -4.79 -6.10
C GLU A 144 6.77 -5.87 -7.19
N ARG A 145 7.66 -5.72 -8.19
CA ARG A 145 7.82 -6.69 -9.25
C ARG A 145 8.20 -8.07 -8.72
N LYS A 146 9.23 -8.15 -7.87
CA LYS A 146 9.70 -9.42 -7.30
C LYS A 146 8.63 -10.10 -6.43
N LEU A 147 7.84 -9.32 -5.68
CA LEU A 147 6.75 -9.87 -4.89
C LEU A 147 5.61 -10.39 -5.75
N LYS A 148 5.24 -9.68 -6.83
CA LYS A 148 4.24 -10.16 -7.80
C LYS A 148 4.64 -11.45 -8.50
N GLU A 149 5.93 -11.69 -8.69
CA GLU A 149 6.46 -12.92 -9.27
C GLU A 149 6.48 -14.11 -8.28
N ARG A 150 6.54 -13.83 -6.97
CA ARG A 150 6.73 -14.86 -5.93
C ARG A 150 5.49 -15.18 -5.12
N CYS A 151 4.59 -14.22 -4.96
CA CYS A 151 3.38 -14.35 -4.14
C CYS A 151 2.15 -14.61 -5.01
N ASP A 152 1.26 -15.45 -4.53
CA ASP A 152 -0.04 -15.80 -5.14
C ASP A 152 -1.18 -14.92 -4.62
N ILE A 153 -0.85 -13.89 -3.84
CA ILE A 153 -1.79 -12.89 -3.35
C ILE A 153 -1.55 -11.54 -4.01
N PRO A 154 -2.54 -10.66 -4.11
CA PRO A 154 -2.39 -9.32 -4.65
C PRO A 154 -1.29 -8.52 -3.93
N ILE A 155 -0.40 -7.92 -4.72
CA ILE A 155 0.64 -6.99 -4.27
C ILE A 155 0.35 -5.64 -4.90
N PHE A 156 0.20 -4.61 -4.08
CA PHE A 156 -0.15 -3.26 -4.49
C PHE A 156 0.81 -2.24 -3.85
N HIS A 157 1.25 -1.25 -4.61
CA HIS A 157 2.03 -0.13 -4.09
C HIS A 157 1.20 1.15 -4.24
N ASP A 158 0.72 1.68 -3.13
CA ASP A 158 -0.26 2.77 -3.12
C ASP A 158 0.29 4.07 -3.71
N ASP A 159 1.51 4.46 -3.35
CA ASP A 159 2.16 5.68 -3.87
C ASP A 159 2.31 5.68 -5.40
N GLN A 160 2.34 4.50 -6.02
CA GLN A 160 2.32 4.37 -7.47
C GLN A 160 0.89 4.32 -8.02
N HIS A 161 0.17 3.26 -7.67
CA HIS A 161 -1.07 2.89 -8.33
C HIS A 161 -2.29 3.60 -7.78
N GLY A 162 -2.38 3.81 -6.46
CA GLY A 162 -3.46 4.56 -5.84
C GLY A 162 -3.47 6.01 -6.31
N THR A 163 -2.31 6.65 -6.29
CA THR A 163 -2.14 8.02 -6.78
C THR A 163 -2.46 8.14 -8.28
N ALA A 164 -2.07 7.14 -9.09
CA ALA A 164 -2.38 7.13 -10.52
C ALA A 164 -3.89 7.00 -10.78
N VAL A 165 -4.58 6.12 -10.06
CA VAL A 165 -6.03 5.92 -10.19
C VAL A 165 -6.81 7.20 -9.85
N ILE A 166 -6.50 7.84 -8.72
CA ILE A 166 -7.21 9.06 -8.32
C ILE A 166 -6.91 10.23 -9.26
N THR A 167 -5.70 10.32 -9.79
CA THR A 167 -5.31 11.34 -10.76
C THR A 167 -6.08 11.18 -12.08
N LEU A 168 -6.18 9.96 -12.60
CA LEU A 168 -6.97 9.68 -13.81
C LEU A 168 -8.46 9.99 -13.58
N ALA A 169 -9.02 9.60 -12.44
CA ALA A 169 -10.41 9.89 -12.07
C ALA A 169 -10.67 11.40 -12.01
N GLY A 170 -9.78 12.15 -11.36
CA GLY A 170 -9.86 13.61 -11.25
C GLY A 170 -9.76 14.28 -12.63
N LEU A 171 -8.76 13.89 -13.44
CA LEU A 171 -8.57 14.43 -14.79
C LEU A 171 -9.76 14.13 -15.70
N THR A 172 -10.27 12.89 -15.69
CA THR A 172 -11.44 12.50 -16.48
C THR A 172 -12.65 13.39 -16.17
N ASN A 173 -12.89 13.69 -14.91
CA ASN A 173 -14.01 14.56 -14.52
C ASN A 173 -13.74 16.04 -14.82
N ALA A 174 -12.51 16.52 -14.65
CA ALA A 174 -12.13 17.88 -15.03
C ALA A 174 -12.30 18.11 -16.55
N LEU A 175 -11.92 17.14 -17.37
CA LEU A 175 -12.09 17.20 -18.83
C LEU A 175 -13.56 17.28 -19.24
N LYS A 176 -14.47 16.55 -18.55
CA LYS A 176 -15.92 16.66 -18.76
C LYS A 176 -16.42 18.07 -18.48
N VAL A 177 -15.96 18.69 -17.38
CA VAL A 177 -16.37 20.05 -17.00
C VAL A 177 -15.98 21.09 -18.06
N VAL A 178 -14.78 20.95 -18.65
CA VAL A 178 -14.28 21.88 -19.66
C VAL A 178 -14.58 21.46 -21.11
N GLY A 179 -15.31 20.38 -21.32
CA GLY A 179 -15.73 19.89 -22.64
C GLY A 179 -14.57 19.44 -23.53
N LYS A 180 -13.48 18.90 -22.94
CA LYS A 180 -12.32 18.39 -23.68
C LYS A 180 -12.23 16.88 -23.60
N ARG A 181 -11.55 16.27 -24.60
CA ARG A 181 -11.25 14.84 -24.61
C ARG A 181 -9.83 14.60 -24.14
N LEU A 182 -9.55 13.45 -23.53
CA LEU A 182 -8.23 13.10 -23.00
C LEU A 182 -7.15 13.07 -24.11
N GLU A 183 -7.49 12.62 -25.30
CA GLU A 183 -6.63 12.53 -26.46
C GLU A 183 -6.24 13.89 -27.07
N ASP A 184 -7.03 14.94 -26.81
CA ASP A 184 -6.86 16.27 -27.40
C ASP A 184 -6.05 17.22 -26.49
N VAL A 185 -5.71 16.80 -25.28
CA VAL A 185 -5.00 17.65 -24.31
C VAL A 185 -3.52 17.30 -24.22
N ARG A 186 -2.70 18.32 -23.99
CA ARG A 186 -1.29 18.14 -23.62
C ARG A 186 -1.16 18.16 -22.11
N ILE A 187 -0.50 17.16 -21.56
CA ILE A 187 -0.35 16.97 -20.11
C ILE A 187 1.12 17.15 -19.75
N VAL A 188 1.39 18.00 -18.76
CA VAL A 188 2.74 18.19 -18.22
C VAL A 188 2.72 17.75 -16.77
N ILE A 189 3.56 16.78 -16.42
CA ILE A 189 3.75 16.28 -15.07
C ILE A 189 5.08 16.82 -14.54
N ASN A 190 5.01 17.65 -13.51
CA ASN A 190 6.18 18.22 -12.87
C ASN A 190 6.67 17.33 -11.73
N GLY A 191 7.80 16.68 -11.95
CA GLY A 191 8.39 15.67 -11.08
C GLY A 191 8.44 14.30 -11.76
N ALA A 192 9.43 13.46 -11.43
CA ALA A 192 9.61 12.11 -11.99
C ALA A 192 9.78 11.05 -10.89
N GLY A 193 9.05 11.20 -9.77
CA GLY A 193 9.01 10.22 -8.69
C GLY A 193 8.13 9.01 -9.01
N ALA A 194 7.98 8.10 -8.05
CA ALA A 194 7.20 6.86 -8.21
C ALA A 194 5.78 7.11 -8.71
N ALA A 195 5.06 8.06 -8.10
CA ALA A 195 3.70 8.44 -8.51
C ALA A 195 3.66 8.96 -9.95
N ALA A 196 4.56 9.89 -10.31
CA ALA A 196 4.58 10.52 -11.63
C ALA A 196 4.78 9.51 -12.77
N VAL A 197 5.65 8.53 -12.58
CA VAL A 197 5.88 7.44 -13.54
C VAL A 197 4.63 6.58 -13.71
N SER A 198 3.97 6.21 -12.62
CA SER A 198 2.74 5.41 -12.66
C SER A 198 1.57 6.19 -13.25
N ILE A 199 1.41 7.47 -12.90
CA ILE A 199 0.41 8.37 -13.49
C ILE A 199 0.61 8.44 -15.00
N THR A 200 1.85 8.69 -15.47
CA THR A 200 2.17 8.75 -16.90
C THR A 200 1.75 7.48 -17.63
N LYS A 201 2.13 6.31 -17.10
CA LYS A 201 1.77 5.01 -17.70
C LYS A 201 0.25 4.82 -17.77
N LEU A 202 -0.45 5.15 -16.71
CA LEU A 202 -1.90 4.98 -16.65
C LEU A 202 -2.62 5.94 -17.60
N LEU A 203 -2.19 7.22 -17.70
CA LEU A 203 -2.76 8.20 -18.61
C LEU A 203 -2.56 7.80 -20.06
N LEU A 204 -1.36 7.34 -20.46
CA LEU A 204 -1.09 6.83 -21.79
C LEU A 204 -1.94 5.59 -22.11
N SER A 205 -2.07 4.66 -21.16
CA SER A 205 -2.94 3.49 -21.32
C SER A 205 -4.43 3.85 -21.44
N ALA A 206 -4.85 4.97 -20.84
CA ALA A 206 -6.21 5.49 -20.95
C ALA A 206 -6.47 6.30 -22.22
N GLY A 207 -5.45 6.51 -23.06
CA GLY A 207 -5.57 7.18 -24.36
C GLY A 207 -5.10 8.63 -24.39
N ALA A 208 -4.33 9.11 -23.40
CA ALA A 208 -3.69 10.41 -23.49
C ALA A 208 -2.67 10.43 -24.64
N GLY A 209 -2.78 11.44 -25.55
CA GLY A 209 -1.95 11.52 -26.74
C GLY A 209 -0.57 12.18 -26.52
N ASP A 210 -0.48 13.11 -25.57
CA ASP A 210 0.73 13.89 -25.32
C ASP A 210 0.94 14.09 -23.80
N VAL A 211 1.93 13.39 -23.25
CA VAL A 211 2.31 13.48 -21.83
C VAL A 211 3.79 13.79 -21.72
N THR A 212 4.12 14.94 -21.16
CA THR A 212 5.49 15.38 -20.90
C THR A 212 5.81 15.25 -19.42
N LEU A 213 6.85 14.50 -19.08
CA LEU A 213 7.36 14.33 -17.72
C LEU A 213 8.61 15.20 -17.51
N LEU A 214 8.58 16.10 -16.52
CA LEU A 214 9.71 16.96 -16.16
C LEU A 214 10.46 16.40 -14.97
N SER A 215 11.81 16.33 -15.08
CA SER A 215 12.67 15.92 -13.97
C SER A 215 13.78 16.94 -13.75
N LEU A 216 13.97 17.35 -12.50
CA LEU A 216 15.07 18.25 -12.10
C LEU A 216 16.34 17.51 -11.69
N ILE A 217 16.26 16.21 -11.37
CA ILE A 217 17.40 15.40 -10.89
C ILE A 217 18.42 15.05 -12.00
N HIS A 218 18.08 15.23 -13.26
CA HIS A 218 18.95 14.95 -14.39
C HIS A 218 19.57 16.22 -15.00
N ILE A 219 19.46 17.38 -14.34
CA ILE A 219 20.07 18.64 -14.76
C ILE A 219 21.50 18.66 -14.20
N SER A 220 22.45 18.20 -15.02
CA SER A 220 23.88 18.34 -14.75
C SER A 220 24.46 19.70 -15.17
N GLU A 221 23.64 20.56 -15.80
CA GLU A 221 24.00 21.93 -16.19
C GLU A 221 22.83 22.89 -16.00
N PRO A 222 23.07 24.16 -15.58
CA PRO A 222 22.02 25.06 -15.10
C PRO A 222 21.14 25.71 -16.15
N THR A 223 21.09 25.24 -17.40
CA THR A 223 20.50 26.02 -18.49
C THR A 223 19.38 25.37 -19.31
N ARG A 224 19.02 24.10 -19.13
CA ARG A 224 17.83 23.53 -19.84
C ARG A 224 17.22 22.33 -19.10
N PRO A 225 15.91 22.34 -18.81
CA PRO A 225 15.20 21.13 -18.44
C PRO A 225 15.27 20.11 -19.58
N ARG A 226 15.68 18.87 -19.30
CA ARG A 226 15.58 17.77 -20.27
C ARG A 226 14.16 17.27 -20.29
N LEU A 227 13.52 17.38 -21.43
CA LEU A 227 12.23 16.74 -21.71
C LEU A 227 12.50 15.26 -21.98
N ILE A 228 11.88 14.39 -21.21
CA ILE A 228 11.82 12.96 -21.48
C ILE A 228 10.42 12.72 -22.07
N SER A 229 10.35 12.46 -23.37
CA SER A 229 9.12 11.96 -24.01
C SER A 229 9.18 10.43 -24.02
N TYR A 230 8.10 9.82 -23.59
CA TYR A 230 7.87 8.38 -23.67
C TYR A 230 6.90 8.08 -24.80
#